data_a8f46729253ef2cf2500176b193f04d7
#
_entry.id   a8f46729253ef2cf2500176b193f04d7
#
_cell.length_a   1.000
_cell.length_b   1.000
_cell.length_c   1.000
_cell.angle_alpha   90.00
_cell.angle_beta   90.00
_cell.angle_gamma   90.00
#
_symmetry.space_group_name_H-M   'P 1'
#
loop_
_entity.id
_entity.type
_entity.pdbx_description
1 polymer ?
#
loop_
_entity_poly.entity_id
_entity_poly.type
_entity_poly.pdbx_seq_one_letter_code
_entity_poly.pdbx_strand_id
1 'polypeptide(L)'
;MKKILSIALALTMLLALGVTAFAADKDPVADRTSFVMGIDPEYPPFSYLGDDGEYTGFDVEVCQAVCDLLGWKLEVFGVNWDEKLVQLDSMECDCVWSGMTILDSMKEAGYVISEPYYDNTQVLVVKADSGFASSEDLAGKVVAVQLGTSGEALLNGDLSDLAATFDNVITCDSFLKCFTELEGNAVDAVFVDLPVAASYVAKHEGLNVIDENLGAEQYGIAFRSGDEALCEAVDAAVQELVANGTYAEIAAKEEYADIVNNLLFLSETEEAAPEAETEAEAAA
;
A
#
# COMPACT_ATOMS: atom_id res chain seq x y z
N MET A 1 -39.42 25.23 55.36
CA MET A 1 -38.96 24.01 54.62
C MET A 1 -39.02 24.15 53.09
N LYS A 2 -40.09 24.67 52.49
CA LYS A 2 -40.24 24.81 51.04
C LYS A 2 -39.23 25.78 50.40
N LYS A 3 -38.79 26.84 51.08
CA LYS A 3 -37.82 27.83 50.57
C LYS A 3 -36.36 27.33 50.61
N ILE A 4 -36.04 26.45 51.56
CA ILE A 4 -34.67 25.87 51.66
C ILE A 4 -34.47 24.79 50.62
N LEU A 5 -35.54 24.06 50.27
CA LEU A 5 -35.49 23.02 49.23
C LEU A 5 -35.28 23.62 47.82
N SER A 6 -35.86 24.82 47.55
CA SER A 6 -35.70 25.51 46.26
C SER A 6 -34.30 26.08 46.06
N ILE A 7 -33.62 26.48 47.13
CA ILE A 7 -32.24 26.99 47.06
C ILE A 7 -31.24 25.83 46.87
N ALA A 8 -31.47 24.68 47.48
CA ALA A 8 -30.64 23.48 47.27
C ALA A 8 -30.77 22.92 45.85
N LEU A 9 -31.98 22.95 45.24
CA LEU A 9 -32.20 22.51 43.86
C LEU A 9 -31.56 23.48 42.82
N ALA A 10 -31.56 24.80 43.09
CA ALA A 10 -30.93 25.79 42.25
C ALA A 10 -29.38 25.70 42.30
N LEU A 11 -28.82 25.35 43.48
CA LEU A 11 -27.37 25.19 43.62
C LEU A 11 -26.84 23.91 42.98
N THR A 12 -27.64 22.84 42.94
CA THR A 12 -27.29 21.60 42.20
C THR A 12 -27.41 21.74 40.70
N MET A 13 -28.29 22.61 40.17
CA MET A 13 -28.36 22.91 38.74
C MET A 13 -27.22 23.85 38.27
N LEU A 14 -26.69 24.72 39.15
CA LEU A 14 -25.54 25.55 38.80
C LEU A 14 -24.20 24.78 38.81
N LEU A 15 -24.11 23.67 39.53
CA LEU A 15 -22.94 22.79 39.53
C LEU A 15 -22.90 21.80 38.35
N ALA A 16 -24.03 21.60 37.64
CA ALA A 16 -24.11 20.75 36.46
C ALA A 16 -23.75 21.46 35.11
N LEU A 17 -23.57 22.78 35.16
CA LEU A 17 -23.25 23.59 33.98
C LEU A 17 -21.75 24.00 33.89
N GLY A 18 -20.89 23.42 34.68
CA GLY A 18 -19.51 23.85 34.83
C GLY A 18 -18.43 22.82 34.50
N VAL A 19 -18.74 21.72 33.83
CA VAL A 19 -17.71 20.81 33.30
C VAL A 19 -18.09 20.44 31.88
N THR A 20 -18.10 21.44 30.98
CA THR A 20 -17.53 21.19 29.66
C THR A 20 -16.02 21.15 29.92
N ALA A 21 -15.49 19.99 30.24
CA ALA A 21 -14.10 19.73 29.95
C ALA A 21 -13.91 20.05 28.46
N PHE A 22 -13.30 21.18 28.18
CA PHE A 22 -12.56 21.30 26.95
C PHE A 22 -11.56 20.13 27.00
N ALA A 23 -11.88 18.99 26.42
CA ALA A 23 -10.87 18.16 25.84
C ALA A 23 -10.17 19.14 24.91
N ALA A 24 -8.97 19.58 25.27
CA ALA A 24 -8.10 20.21 24.32
C ALA A 24 -8.11 19.24 23.15
N ASP A 25 -8.59 19.68 21.98
CA ASP A 25 -8.44 18.92 20.76
C ASP A 25 -6.94 18.59 20.70
N LYS A 26 -6.61 17.33 20.97
CA LYS A 26 -5.24 16.88 20.80
C LYS A 26 -4.98 17.02 19.31
N ASP A 27 -3.93 17.74 18.98
CA ASP A 27 -3.45 17.76 17.60
C ASP A 27 -3.09 16.31 17.21
N PRO A 28 -3.78 15.72 16.23
CA PRO A 28 -3.60 14.30 15.87
C PRO A 28 -2.17 14.01 15.41
N VAL A 29 -1.40 15.03 15.04
CA VAL A 29 -0.01 14.94 14.57
C VAL A 29 0.97 15.38 15.68
N ALA A 30 0.82 16.58 16.24
CA ALA A 30 1.79 17.18 17.17
C ALA A 30 1.92 16.41 18.50
N ASP A 31 0.84 15.77 18.97
CA ASP A 31 0.84 14.99 20.20
C ASP A 31 1.10 13.47 19.98
N ARG A 32 1.34 13.06 18.74
CA ARG A 32 1.55 11.66 18.38
C ARG A 32 2.93 11.18 18.77
N THR A 33 3.01 9.99 19.34
CA THR A 33 4.27 9.34 19.75
C THR A 33 4.51 7.98 19.11
N SER A 34 3.50 7.41 18.44
CA SER A 34 3.59 6.14 17.72
C SER A 34 2.71 6.15 16.48
N PHE A 35 3.07 5.34 15.51
CA PHE A 35 2.35 5.16 14.26
C PHE A 35 2.27 3.66 13.94
N VAL A 36 1.06 3.16 13.69
CA VAL A 36 0.81 1.76 13.39
C VAL A 36 0.55 1.61 11.90
N MET A 37 1.49 0.99 11.18
CA MET A 37 1.41 0.70 9.75
C MET A 37 0.77 -0.67 9.53
N GLY A 38 -0.34 -0.72 8.83
CA GLY A 38 -0.99 -1.97 8.38
C GLY A 38 -0.40 -2.42 7.05
N ILE A 39 0.06 -3.66 6.98
CA ILE A 39 0.70 -4.24 5.80
C ILE A 39 0.13 -5.61 5.44
N ASP A 40 0.23 -6.00 4.15
CA ASP A 40 0.25 -7.40 3.75
C ASP A 40 1.64 -7.99 4.09
N PRO A 41 1.73 -9.01 4.96
CA PRO A 41 3.01 -9.57 5.36
C PRO A 41 3.67 -10.49 4.31
N GLU A 42 3.03 -10.70 3.16
CA GLU A 42 3.47 -11.58 2.07
C GLU A 42 3.51 -10.87 0.71
N TYR A 43 3.89 -9.57 0.71
CA TYR A 43 3.90 -8.68 -0.46
C TYR A 43 5.30 -8.11 -0.79
N PRO A 44 6.30 -8.96 -1.10
CA PRO A 44 7.62 -8.48 -1.49
C PRO A 44 7.57 -7.78 -2.86
N PRO A 45 8.41 -6.75 -3.10
CA PRO A 45 9.45 -6.23 -2.20
C PRO A 45 8.98 -5.09 -1.29
N PHE A 46 7.67 -4.75 -1.24
CA PHE A 46 7.14 -3.60 -0.50
C PHE A 46 7.00 -3.86 0.99
N SER A 47 6.43 -5.02 1.37
CA SER A 47 6.22 -5.40 2.77
C SER A 47 6.15 -6.91 2.92
N TYR A 48 6.99 -7.48 3.77
CA TYR A 48 7.03 -8.92 3.98
C TYR A 48 7.75 -9.26 5.29
N LEU A 49 7.60 -10.52 5.73
CA LEU A 49 8.32 -11.03 6.89
C LEU A 49 9.75 -11.42 6.46
N GLY A 50 10.76 -10.77 7.05
CA GLY A 50 12.16 -11.06 6.81
C GLY A 50 12.63 -12.38 7.46
N ASP A 51 13.82 -12.83 7.09
CA ASP A 51 14.41 -14.07 7.62
C ASP A 51 14.71 -13.99 9.14
N ASP A 52 14.82 -12.79 9.68
CA ASP A 52 15.01 -12.52 11.11
C ASP A 52 13.69 -12.53 11.91
N GLY A 53 12.57 -12.65 11.24
CA GLY A 53 11.23 -12.64 11.82
C GLY A 53 10.65 -11.25 12.06
N GLU A 54 11.31 -10.19 11.56
CA GLU A 54 10.81 -8.82 11.59
C GLU A 54 10.21 -8.45 10.24
N TYR A 55 9.25 -7.51 10.21
CA TYR A 55 8.69 -7.00 8.97
C TYR A 55 9.67 -6.03 8.30
N THR A 56 9.82 -6.18 6.99
CA THR A 56 10.74 -5.40 6.16
C THR A 56 10.12 -5.15 4.77
N GLY A 57 10.84 -4.45 3.91
CA GLY A 57 10.44 -4.10 2.55
C GLY A 57 10.45 -2.60 2.32
N PHE A 58 10.35 -2.21 1.07
CA PHE A 58 10.45 -0.80 0.67
C PHE A 58 9.51 0.13 1.44
N ASP A 59 8.21 -0.22 1.49
CA ASP A 59 7.21 0.59 2.18
C ASP A 59 7.49 0.67 3.69
N VAL A 60 7.93 -0.45 4.31
CA VAL A 60 8.26 -0.51 5.74
C VAL A 60 9.46 0.39 6.06
N GLU A 61 10.49 0.37 5.21
CA GLU A 61 11.69 1.19 5.42
C GLU A 61 11.41 2.69 5.19
N VAL A 62 10.61 3.04 4.19
CA VAL A 62 10.19 4.43 3.98
C VAL A 62 9.34 4.90 5.16
N CYS A 63 8.39 4.08 5.63
CA CYS A 63 7.58 4.39 6.80
C CYS A 63 8.42 4.54 8.08
N GLN A 64 9.46 3.71 8.26
CA GLN A 64 10.40 3.87 9.38
C GLN A 64 11.12 5.22 9.30
N ALA A 65 11.61 5.61 8.12
CA ALA A 65 12.26 6.90 7.93
C ALA A 65 11.30 8.09 8.16
N VAL A 66 10.03 7.98 7.75
CA VAL A 66 8.97 8.96 8.07
C VAL A 66 8.78 9.07 9.59
N CYS A 67 8.67 7.93 10.27
CA CYS A 67 8.51 7.91 11.73
C CYS A 67 9.72 8.52 12.44
N ASP A 68 10.93 8.24 12.00
CA ASP A 68 12.17 8.78 12.56
C ASP A 68 12.20 10.32 12.40
N LEU A 69 11.79 10.82 11.21
CA LEU A 69 11.71 12.25 10.92
C LEU A 69 10.68 12.97 11.81
N LEU A 70 9.51 12.34 12.01
CA LEU A 70 8.41 12.91 12.81
C LEU A 70 8.55 12.67 14.33
N GLY A 71 9.54 11.85 14.73
CA GLY A 71 9.75 11.49 16.13
C GLY A 71 8.74 10.50 16.68
N TRP A 72 8.15 9.68 15.82
CA TRP A 72 7.21 8.62 16.18
C TRP A 72 7.89 7.26 16.28
N LYS A 73 7.33 6.38 17.12
CA LYS A 73 7.71 4.98 17.13
C LYS A 73 6.87 4.24 16.09
N LEU A 74 7.50 3.61 15.12
CA LEU A 74 6.81 2.72 14.18
C LEU A 74 6.41 1.41 14.88
N GLU A 75 5.18 0.98 14.63
CA GLU A 75 4.68 -0.36 14.91
C GLU A 75 4.10 -0.91 13.59
N VAL A 76 4.51 -2.12 13.20
CA VAL A 76 4.03 -2.74 11.96
C VAL A 76 3.05 -3.85 12.31
N PHE A 77 1.90 -3.82 11.66
CA PHE A 77 0.78 -4.72 11.91
C PHE A 77 0.41 -5.46 10.62
N GLY A 78 0.52 -6.80 10.62
CA GLY A 78 0.07 -7.62 9.50
C GLY A 78 -1.45 -7.68 9.44
N VAL A 79 -2.04 -7.12 8.38
CA VAL A 79 -3.49 -7.16 8.15
C VAL A 79 -3.89 -8.42 7.39
N ASN A 80 -5.13 -8.88 7.58
CA ASN A 80 -5.80 -9.72 6.59
C ASN A 80 -6.19 -8.83 5.41
N TRP A 81 -5.59 -9.07 4.22
CA TRP A 81 -5.72 -8.14 3.10
C TRP A 81 -7.16 -7.91 2.64
N ASP A 82 -8.01 -8.93 2.68
CA ASP A 82 -9.44 -8.80 2.38
C ASP A 82 -10.19 -7.90 3.39
N GLU A 83 -9.73 -7.87 4.64
CA GLU A 83 -10.32 -7.09 5.72
C GLU A 83 -9.57 -5.78 6.03
N LYS A 84 -8.57 -5.39 5.23
CA LYS A 84 -7.67 -4.26 5.49
C LYS A 84 -8.37 -2.95 5.85
N LEU A 85 -9.45 -2.61 5.14
CA LEU A 85 -10.20 -1.39 5.42
C LEU A 85 -11.06 -1.51 6.69
N VAL A 86 -11.56 -2.71 7.01
CA VAL A 86 -12.28 -2.96 8.27
C VAL A 86 -11.32 -2.84 9.46
N GLN A 87 -10.09 -3.35 9.33
CA GLN A 87 -9.06 -3.24 10.35
C GLN A 87 -8.57 -1.80 10.51
N LEU A 88 -8.47 -1.05 9.40
CA LEU A 88 -8.20 0.38 9.43
C LEU A 88 -9.31 1.15 10.18
N ASP A 89 -10.58 0.91 9.86
CA ASP A 89 -11.73 1.56 10.51
C ASP A 89 -11.85 1.21 11.99
N SER A 90 -11.47 -0.01 12.37
CA SER A 90 -11.44 -0.45 13.77
C SER A 90 -10.26 0.09 14.58
N MET A 91 -9.38 0.90 13.96
CA MET A 91 -8.19 1.49 14.59
C MET A 91 -7.13 0.44 15.02
N GLU A 92 -7.07 -0.70 14.33
CA GLU A 92 -6.00 -1.67 14.55
C GLU A 92 -4.69 -1.20 13.93
N CYS A 93 -4.78 -0.34 12.89
CA CYS A 93 -3.66 0.40 12.30
C CYS A 93 -4.06 1.86 12.05
N ASP A 94 -3.07 2.72 11.85
CA ASP A 94 -3.27 4.15 11.53
C ASP A 94 -3.39 4.39 10.02
N CYS A 95 -2.74 3.55 9.23
CA CYS A 95 -2.84 3.54 7.78
C CYS A 95 -2.75 2.12 7.23
N VAL A 96 -3.11 1.93 5.97
CA VAL A 96 -2.72 0.77 5.17
C VAL A 96 -1.72 1.23 4.13
N TRP A 97 -0.49 0.71 4.23
CA TRP A 97 0.63 1.07 3.36
C TRP A 97 1.41 -0.19 2.97
N SER A 98 1.12 -0.76 1.82
CA SER A 98 1.63 -2.06 1.37
C SER A 98 1.31 -2.26 -0.11
N GLY A 99 1.90 -1.44 -1.00
CA GLY A 99 1.57 -1.49 -2.42
C GLY A 99 0.06 -1.40 -2.67
N MET A 100 -0.62 -0.54 -1.91
CA MET A 100 -2.08 -0.53 -1.97
C MET A 100 -2.59 0.31 -3.15
N THR A 101 -3.34 -0.31 -4.03
CA THR A 101 -3.94 0.35 -5.20
C THR A 101 -4.93 1.43 -4.81
N ILE A 102 -4.79 2.60 -5.41
CA ILE A 102 -5.73 3.71 -5.28
C ILE A 102 -6.98 3.41 -6.09
N LEU A 103 -8.09 3.12 -5.42
CA LEU A 103 -9.38 2.88 -6.06
C LEU A 103 -10.33 4.07 -5.83
N ASP A 104 -11.06 4.46 -6.87
CA ASP A 104 -12.08 5.51 -6.78
C ASP A 104 -13.17 5.17 -5.75
N SER A 105 -13.53 3.89 -5.63
CA SER A 105 -14.48 3.40 -4.62
C SER A 105 -14.05 3.67 -3.18
N MET A 106 -12.74 3.70 -2.89
CA MET A 106 -12.23 4.05 -1.56
C MET A 106 -12.41 5.55 -1.28
N LYS A 107 -12.13 6.39 -2.28
CA LYS A 107 -12.37 7.85 -2.19
C LYS A 107 -13.85 8.16 -2.05
N GLU A 108 -14.71 7.47 -2.78
CA GLU A 108 -16.18 7.58 -2.67
C GLU A 108 -16.69 7.11 -1.31
N ALA A 109 -16.06 6.12 -0.70
CA ALA A 109 -16.36 5.67 0.67
C ALA A 109 -15.84 6.63 1.75
N GLY A 110 -15.03 7.64 1.37
CA GLY A 110 -14.56 8.71 2.25
C GLY A 110 -13.20 8.44 2.88
N TYR A 111 -12.47 7.41 2.45
CA TYR A 111 -11.07 7.22 2.88
C TYR A 111 -10.19 8.35 2.36
N VAL A 112 -9.22 8.75 3.16
CA VAL A 112 -8.18 9.71 2.77
C VAL A 112 -7.04 8.91 2.16
N ILE A 113 -6.60 9.31 0.97
CA ILE A 113 -5.55 8.62 0.21
C ILE A 113 -4.41 9.61 -0.03
N SER A 114 -3.18 9.18 0.19
CA SER A 114 -1.96 9.95 -0.08
C SER A 114 -1.79 10.28 -1.55
N GLU A 115 -0.80 11.11 -1.88
CA GLU A 115 -0.27 11.19 -3.23
C GLU A 115 0.23 9.80 -3.69
N PRO A 116 0.09 9.46 -4.98
CA PRO A 116 0.58 8.21 -5.51
C PRO A 116 2.12 8.17 -5.46
N TYR A 117 2.69 7.01 -5.11
CA TYR A 117 4.15 6.86 -5.01
C TYR A 117 4.75 5.85 -5.99
N TYR A 118 3.93 4.99 -6.61
CA TYR A 118 4.38 3.91 -7.49
C TYR A 118 3.40 3.65 -8.63
N ASP A 119 3.93 3.47 -9.86
CA ASP A 119 3.16 2.99 -11.02
C ASP A 119 3.26 1.47 -11.11
N ASN A 120 2.13 0.77 -11.03
CA ASN A 120 2.02 -0.68 -11.10
C ASN A 120 1.33 -1.16 -12.36
N THR A 121 1.55 -2.44 -12.64
CA THR A 121 0.89 -3.18 -13.70
C THR A 121 0.53 -4.58 -13.21
N GLN A 122 -0.68 -5.06 -13.58
CA GLN A 122 -1.11 -6.43 -13.35
C GLN A 122 -0.59 -7.35 -14.47
N VAL A 123 -0.09 -8.52 -14.09
CA VAL A 123 0.49 -9.52 -14.99
C VAL A 123 0.02 -10.94 -14.63
N LEU A 124 0.42 -11.90 -15.46
CA LEU A 124 0.21 -13.33 -15.19
C LEU A 124 1.57 -14.03 -15.02
N VAL A 125 1.67 -14.87 -13.99
CA VAL A 125 2.80 -15.77 -13.79
C VAL A 125 2.35 -17.20 -14.11
N VAL A 126 3.15 -17.89 -14.91
CA VAL A 126 2.90 -19.27 -15.37
C VAL A 126 4.15 -20.13 -15.20
N LYS A 127 4.02 -21.45 -15.33
CA LYS A 127 5.20 -22.31 -15.41
C LYS A 127 5.94 -22.10 -16.72
N ALA A 128 7.27 -22.07 -16.68
CA ALA A 128 8.13 -21.83 -17.83
C ALA A 128 7.96 -22.89 -18.94
N ASP A 129 7.61 -24.11 -18.56
CA ASP A 129 7.37 -25.24 -19.47
C ASP A 129 5.91 -25.38 -19.90
N SER A 130 5.01 -24.48 -19.46
CA SER A 130 3.58 -24.50 -19.84
C SER A 130 3.34 -24.23 -21.32
N GLY A 131 4.23 -23.44 -21.95
CA GLY A 131 4.07 -22.97 -23.33
C GLY A 131 3.08 -21.81 -23.49
N PHE A 132 2.52 -21.27 -22.39
CA PHE A 132 1.66 -20.09 -22.41
C PHE A 132 2.51 -18.82 -22.60
N ALA A 133 2.09 -17.94 -23.51
CA ALA A 133 2.79 -16.71 -23.86
C ALA A 133 1.88 -15.48 -23.80
N SER A 134 0.58 -15.66 -23.66
CA SER A 134 -0.42 -14.58 -23.55
C SER A 134 -1.57 -15.00 -22.63
N SER A 135 -2.37 -14.04 -22.20
CA SER A 135 -3.58 -14.27 -21.42
C SER A 135 -4.62 -15.12 -22.21
N GLU A 136 -4.63 -15.02 -23.55
CA GLU A 136 -5.53 -15.82 -24.41
C GLU A 136 -5.22 -17.33 -24.33
N ASP A 137 -3.96 -17.71 -24.08
CA ASP A 137 -3.55 -19.13 -23.96
C ASP A 137 -4.13 -19.78 -22.69
N LEU A 138 -4.63 -18.97 -21.75
CA LEU A 138 -5.26 -19.44 -20.51
C LEU A 138 -6.76 -19.75 -20.66
N ALA A 139 -7.32 -19.70 -21.87
CA ALA A 139 -8.70 -20.12 -22.11
C ALA A 139 -8.90 -21.60 -21.70
N GLY A 140 -9.89 -21.84 -20.83
CA GLY A 140 -10.17 -23.15 -20.23
C GLY A 140 -9.14 -23.62 -19.19
N LYS A 141 -8.35 -22.69 -18.63
CA LYS A 141 -7.37 -22.92 -17.56
C LYS A 141 -7.86 -22.36 -16.22
N VAL A 142 -7.20 -22.76 -15.14
CA VAL A 142 -7.50 -22.29 -13.79
C VAL A 142 -6.50 -21.19 -13.41
N VAL A 143 -6.99 -20.02 -13.04
CA VAL A 143 -6.20 -18.86 -12.64
C VAL A 143 -6.41 -18.58 -11.15
N ALA A 144 -5.33 -18.35 -10.39
CA ALA A 144 -5.39 -17.91 -9.00
C ALA A 144 -5.18 -16.40 -8.89
N VAL A 145 -5.82 -15.79 -7.90
CA VAL A 145 -5.65 -14.38 -7.54
C VAL A 145 -5.79 -14.24 -6.03
N GLN A 146 -5.11 -13.26 -5.42
CA GLN A 146 -5.31 -13.00 -4.00
C GLN A 146 -6.64 -12.27 -3.77
N LEU A 147 -7.37 -12.71 -2.75
CA LEU A 147 -8.65 -12.14 -2.32
C LEU A 147 -8.47 -10.68 -1.85
N GLY A 148 -9.40 -9.81 -2.19
CA GLY A 148 -9.41 -8.40 -1.75
C GLY A 148 -8.39 -7.52 -2.45
N THR A 149 -7.76 -7.98 -3.56
CA THR A 149 -6.82 -7.19 -4.37
C THR A 149 -7.51 -6.44 -5.50
N SER A 150 -6.82 -5.46 -6.09
CA SER A 150 -7.19 -4.82 -7.36
C SER A 150 -7.26 -5.85 -8.51
N GLY A 151 -6.35 -6.83 -8.50
CA GLY A 151 -6.34 -7.92 -9.47
C GLY A 151 -7.65 -8.74 -9.45
N GLU A 152 -8.15 -9.08 -8.26
CA GLU A 152 -9.46 -9.72 -8.14
C GLU A 152 -10.59 -8.80 -8.65
N ALA A 153 -10.54 -7.51 -8.30
CA ALA A 153 -11.53 -6.53 -8.76
C ALA A 153 -11.52 -6.38 -10.29
N LEU A 154 -10.36 -6.37 -10.94
CA LEU A 154 -10.22 -6.33 -12.40
C LEU A 154 -10.83 -7.57 -13.05
N LEU A 155 -10.55 -8.78 -12.55
CA LEU A 155 -11.13 -10.02 -13.08
C LEU A 155 -12.65 -10.09 -12.90
N ASN A 156 -13.19 -9.45 -11.88
CA ASN A 156 -14.64 -9.33 -11.66
C ASN A 156 -15.29 -8.15 -12.40
N GLY A 157 -14.50 -7.23 -12.93
CA GLY A 157 -14.92 -5.98 -13.58
C GLY A 157 -14.42 -5.85 -15.02
N ASP A 158 -13.42 -5.00 -15.24
CA ASP A 158 -12.93 -4.60 -16.57
C ASP A 158 -12.34 -5.77 -17.37
N LEU A 159 -11.82 -6.79 -16.72
CA LEU A 159 -11.32 -8.03 -17.34
C LEU A 159 -12.29 -9.21 -17.21
N SER A 160 -13.57 -8.95 -16.92
CA SER A 160 -14.57 -10.03 -16.76
C SER A 160 -14.76 -10.84 -18.04
N ASP A 161 -14.61 -10.26 -19.23
CA ASP A 161 -14.66 -10.98 -20.49
C ASP A 161 -13.47 -11.95 -20.65
N LEU A 162 -12.27 -11.55 -20.22
CA LEU A 162 -11.10 -12.42 -20.16
C LEU A 162 -11.30 -13.51 -19.11
N ALA A 163 -11.72 -13.16 -17.90
CA ALA A 163 -11.99 -14.10 -16.82
C ALA A 163 -13.03 -15.16 -17.21
N ALA A 164 -14.05 -14.81 -18.02
CA ALA A 164 -15.05 -15.72 -18.55
C ALA A 164 -14.49 -16.74 -19.53
N THR A 165 -13.29 -16.56 -20.08
CA THR A 165 -12.61 -17.56 -20.92
C THR A 165 -11.93 -18.66 -20.10
N PHE A 166 -11.60 -18.39 -18.84
CA PHE A 166 -10.96 -19.34 -17.93
C PHE A 166 -11.94 -20.44 -17.51
N ASP A 167 -11.43 -21.62 -17.17
CA ASP A 167 -12.27 -22.67 -16.57
C ASP A 167 -12.74 -22.29 -15.17
N ASN A 168 -11.83 -21.67 -14.40
CA ASN A 168 -12.14 -21.15 -13.08
C ASN A 168 -11.14 -20.06 -12.66
N VAL A 169 -11.60 -19.10 -11.85
CA VAL A 169 -10.76 -18.19 -11.06
C VAL A 169 -10.90 -18.58 -9.60
N ILE A 170 -9.79 -18.92 -8.95
CA ILE A 170 -9.77 -19.24 -7.53
C ILE A 170 -9.12 -18.09 -6.75
N THR A 171 -9.69 -17.76 -5.60
CA THR A 171 -9.12 -16.78 -4.68
C THR A 171 -8.32 -17.47 -3.58
N CYS A 172 -7.17 -16.89 -3.22
CA CYS A 172 -6.33 -17.34 -2.12
C CYS A 172 -6.18 -16.21 -1.10
N ASP A 173 -5.86 -16.56 0.14
CA ASP A 173 -5.70 -15.58 1.22
C ASP A 173 -4.42 -14.74 1.06
N SER A 174 -3.44 -15.21 0.28
CA SER A 174 -2.20 -14.50 0.00
C SER A 174 -1.60 -14.85 -1.37
N PHE A 175 -0.70 -14.02 -1.89
CA PHE A 175 0.04 -14.34 -3.12
C PHE A 175 0.96 -15.56 -2.94
N LEU A 176 1.58 -15.73 -1.78
CA LEU A 176 2.38 -16.92 -1.49
C LEU A 176 1.54 -18.20 -1.65
N LYS A 177 0.28 -18.15 -1.21
CA LYS A 177 -0.65 -19.28 -1.41
C LYS A 177 -0.97 -19.49 -2.88
N CYS A 178 -1.22 -18.42 -3.67
CA CYS A 178 -1.44 -18.53 -5.12
C CYS A 178 -0.24 -19.20 -5.81
N PHE A 179 0.97 -18.78 -5.51
CA PHE A 179 2.19 -19.37 -6.08
C PHE A 179 2.39 -20.83 -5.65
N THR A 180 2.07 -21.16 -4.39
CA THR A 180 2.10 -22.57 -3.91
C THR A 180 1.16 -23.46 -4.73
N GLU A 181 -0.05 -22.96 -5.06
CA GLU A 181 -1.01 -23.70 -5.90
C GLU A 181 -0.49 -23.85 -7.34
N LEU A 182 0.19 -22.80 -7.89
CA LEU A 182 0.80 -22.86 -9.22
C LEU A 182 1.93 -23.89 -9.26
N GLU A 183 2.85 -23.85 -8.29
CA GLU A 183 3.95 -24.84 -8.20
C GLU A 183 3.43 -26.25 -8.01
N GLY A 184 2.35 -26.42 -7.23
CA GLY A 184 1.65 -27.68 -6.99
C GLY A 184 0.83 -28.21 -8.16
N ASN A 185 0.70 -27.48 -9.28
CA ASN A 185 -0.16 -27.77 -10.43
C ASN A 185 -1.67 -27.81 -10.09
N ALA A 186 -2.10 -27.11 -9.06
CA ALA A 186 -3.51 -26.93 -8.76
C ALA A 186 -4.14 -25.81 -9.60
N VAL A 187 -3.32 -24.85 -10.04
CA VAL A 187 -3.68 -23.79 -10.99
C VAL A 187 -2.67 -23.71 -12.12
N ASP A 188 -3.05 -23.08 -13.23
CA ASP A 188 -2.24 -22.93 -14.43
C ASP A 188 -1.50 -21.58 -14.45
N ALA A 189 -2.05 -20.54 -13.77
CA ALA A 189 -1.48 -19.21 -13.68
C ALA A 189 -1.85 -18.50 -12.38
N VAL A 190 -1.07 -17.47 -12.03
CA VAL A 190 -1.36 -16.50 -10.96
C VAL A 190 -1.50 -15.12 -11.57
N PHE A 191 -2.62 -14.44 -11.32
CA PHE A 191 -2.84 -13.03 -11.65
C PHE A 191 -2.34 -12.18 -10.48
N VAL A 192 -1.38 -11.28 -10.73
CA VAL A 192 -0.59 -10.64 -9.68
C VAL A 192 0.06 -9.34 -10.14
N ASP A 193 0.44 -8.50 -9.21
CA ASP A 193 1.22 -7.29 -9.41
C ASP A 193 2.63 -7.62 -9.94
N LEU A 194 3.09 -6.86 -10.94
CA LEU A 194 4.39 -7.09 -11.59
C LEU A 194 5.56 -7.15 -10.60
N PRO A 195 5.71 -6.24 -9.62
CA PRO A 195 6.84 -6.30 -8.69
C PRO A 195 6.83 -7.56 -7.80
N VAL A 196 5.66 -8.03 -7.39
CA VAL A 196 5.52 -9.28 -6.64
C VAL A 196 5.87 -10.47 -7.54
N ALA A 197 5.38 -10.46 -8.79
CA ALA A 197 5.74 -11.47 -9.80
C ALA A 197 7.25 -11.53 -10.00
N ALA A 198 7.89 -10.38 -10.23
CA ALA A 198 9.34 -10.27 -10.44
C ALA A 198 10.13 -10.79 -9.24
N SER A 199 9.77 -10.34 -8.03
CA SER A 199 10.40 -10.77 -6.79
C SER A 199 10.27 -12.28 -6.55
N TYR A 200 9.13 -12.87 -6.88
CA TYR A 200 8.90 -14.31 -6.70
C TYR A 200 9.67 -15.12 -7.75
N VAL A 201 9.54 -14.78 -9.03
CA VAL A 201 10.18 -15.49 -10.15
C VAL A 201 11.70 -15.44 -10.04
N ALA A 202 12.29 -14.34 -9.54
CA ALA A 202 13.73 -14.24 -9.32
C ALA A 202 14.28 -15.28 -8.32
N LYS A 203 13.45 -15.79 -7.41
CA LYS A 203 13.81 -16.75 -6.36
C LYS A 203 13.36 -18.18 -6.66
N HIS A 204 12.47 -18.37 -7.66
CA HIS A 204 11.83 -19.65 -7.97
C HIS A 204 12.05 -20.02 -9.43
N GLU A 205 13.00 -20.91 -9.69
CA GLU A 205 13.26 -21.43 -11.03
C GLU A 205 12.02 -22.14 -11.62
N GLY A 206 11.81 -22.02 -12.92
CA GLY A 206 10.73 -22.72 -13.61
C GLY A 206 9.40 -21.96 -13.66
N LEU A 207 9.41 -20.67 -13.30
CA LEU A 207 8.29 -19.75 -13.48
C LEU A 207 8.65 -18.67 -14.49
N ASN A 208 7.67 -18.14 -15.20
CA ASN A 208 7.79 -17.01 -16.12
C ASN A 208 6.65 -16.00 -15.89
N VAL A 209 6.96 -14.73 -16.04
CA VAL A 209 5.98 -13.66 -16.20
C VAL A 209 5.57 -13.60 -17.67
N ILE A 210 4.26 -13.55 -17.95
CA ILE A 210 3.76 -13.23 -19.28
C ILE A 210 3.91 -11.71 -19.46
N ASP A 211 4.63 -11.30 -20.51
CA ASP A 211 4.90 -9.90 -20.85
C ASP A 211 3.65 -9.26 -21.50
N GLU A 212 2.63 -9.02 -20.69
CA GLU A 212 1.36 -8.42 -21.10
C GLU A 212 0.86 -7.53 -19.96
N ASN A 213 0.57 -6.25 -20.28
CA ASN A 213 -0.03 -5.33 -19.32
C ASN A 213 -1.54 -5.58 -19.26
N LEU A 214 -2.00 -6.16 -18.17
CA LEU A 214 -3.42 -6.49 -17.95
C LEU A 214 -4.16 -5.48 -17.07
N GLY A 215 -3.50 -4.41 -16.63
CA GLY A 215 -4.10 -3.34 -15.86
C GLY A 215 -3.04 -2.43 -15.27
N ALA A 216 -3.08 -1.13 -15.62
CA ALA A 216 -2.23 -0.12 -15.02
C ALA A 216 -2.94 0.51 -13.83
N GLU A 217 -2.21 0.73 -12.75
CA GLU A 217 -2.72 1.28 -11.50
C GLU A 217 -1.62 2.02 -10.73
N GLN A 218 -2.02 2.77 -9.71
CA GLN A 218 -1.07 3.48 -8.85
C GLN A 218 -1.25 3.06 -7.39
N TYR A 219 -0.13 3.00 -6.66
CA TYR A 219 -0.15 2.76 -5.23
C TYR A 219 -0.15 4.07 -4.44
N GLY A 220 -0.88 4.05 -3.34
CA GLY A 220 -0.93 5.09 -2.34
C GLY A 220 -1.11 4.52 -0.94
N ILE A 221 -1.20 5.41 0.03
CA ILE A 221 -1.39 5.08 1.44
C ILE A 221 -2.84 5.42 1.80
N ALA A 222 -3.58 4.49 2.41
CA ALA A 222 -4.93 4.76 2.87
C ALA A 222 -4.97 5.11 4.35
N PHE A 223 -5.75 6.13 4.65
CA PHE A 223 -6.10 6.58 6.00
C PHE A 223 -7.61 6.58 6.18
N ARG A 224 -8.08 6.59 7.42
CA ARG A 224 -9.51 6.70 7.74
C ARG A 224 -10.09 8.04 7.28
N SER A 225 -11.39 8.06 7.10
CA SER A 225 -12.14 9.32 6.98
C SER A 225 -11.89 10.20 8.22
N GLY A 226 -11.49 11.45 8.00
CA GLY A 226 -11.19 12.42 9.05
C GLY A 226 -9.72 12.44 9.49
N ASP A 227 -8.85 11.59 8.92
CA ASP A 227 -7.41 11.57 9.19
C ASP A 227 -6.59 12.42 8.17
N GLU A 228 -7.21 13.45 7.54
CA GLU A 228 -6.58 14.32 6.54
C GLU A 228 -5.26 14.93 7.05
N ALA A 229 -5.24 15.43 8.29
CA ALA A 229 -4.03 16.02 8.88
C ALA A 229 -2.91 14.98 9.07
N LEU A 230 -3.26 13.71 9.32
CA LEU A 230 -2.29 12.64 9.44
C LEU A 230 -1.72 12.26 8.07
N CYS A 231 -2.56 12.16 7.05
CA CYS A 231 -2.15 11.94 5.67
C CYS A 231 -1.22 13.06 5.19
N GLU A 232 -1.61 14.33 5.37
CA GLU A 232 -0.80 15.49 5.00
C GLU A 232 0.58 15.50 5.70
N ALA A 233 0.64 15.08 6.97
CA ALA A 233 1.90 15.01 7.70
C ALA A 233 2.81 13.88 7.18
N VAL A 234 2.25 12.74 6.82
CA VAL A 234 3.01 11.61 6.23
C VAL A 234 3.49 11.99 4.83
N ASP A 235 2.63 12.56 3.98
CA ASP A 235 3.00 13.01 2.63
C ASP A 235 4.12 14.06 2.69
N ALA A 236 3.99 15.06 3.57
CA ALA A 236 5.04 16.07 3.76
C ALA A 236 6.37 15.46 4.23
N ALA A 237 6.32 14.46 5.11
CA ALA A 237 7.52 13.75 5.55
C ALA A 237 8.16 12.94 4.42
N VAL A 238 7.37 12.23 3.60
CA VAL A 238 7.87 11.53 2.40
C VAL A 238 8.55 12.51 1.45
N GLN A 239 7.93 13.67 1.17
CA GLN A 239 8.53 14.72 0.33
C GLN A 239 9.86 15.25 0.91
N GLU A 240 9.98 15.36 2.24
CA GLU A 240 11.24 15.71 2.88
C GLU A 240 12.30 14.61 2.73
N LEU A 241 11.93 13.33 2.82
CA LEU A 241 12.85 12.23 2.55
C LEU A 241 13.33 12.21 1.10
N VAL A 242 12.46 12.58 0.15
CA VAL A 242 12.84 12.77 -1.26
C VAL A 242 13.82 13.92 -1.40
N ALA A 243 13.51 15.08 -0.82
CA ALA A 243 14.32 16.29 -0.93
C ALA A 243 15.71 16.16 -0.27
N ASN A 244 15.83 15.40 0.83
CA ASN A 244 17.10 15.19 1.54
C ASN A 244 17.89 13.97 1.05
N GLY A 245 17.35 13.19 0.09
CA GLY A 245 17.99 12.05 -0.54
C GLY A 245 17.78 10.70 0.17
N THR A 246 17.17 10.67 1.36
CA THR A 246 16.94 9.42 2.11
C THR A 246 16.06 8.43 1.33
N TYR A 247 15.01 8.93 0.66
CA TYR A 247 14.15 8.10 -0.18
C TYR A 247 14.93 7.40 -1.30
N ALA A 248 15.82 8.15 -1.98
CA ALA A 248 16.68 7.62 -3.04
C ALA A 248 17.72 6.62 -2.48
N GLU A 249 18.25 6.85 -1.28
CA GLU A 249 19.17 5.90 -0.62
C GLU A 249 18.47 4.57 -0.30
N ILE A 250 17.22 4.61 0.15
CA ILE A 250 16.41 3.40 0.38
C ILE A 250 16.18 2.68 -0.95
N ALA A 251 15.71 3.39 -1.98
CA ALA A 251 15.40 2.85 -3.29
C ALA A 251 16.62 2.24 -4.02
N ALA A 252 17.84 2.74 -3.72
CA ALA A 252 19.08 2.26 -4.35
C ALA A 252 19.56 0.90 -3.83
N LYS A 253 18.91 0.30 -2.85
CA LYS A 253 19.26 -1.04 -2.36
C LYS A 253 19.03 -2.09 -3.45
N GLU A 254 19.92 -3.09 -3.51
CA GLU A 254 19.87 -4.16 -4.54
C GLU A 254 18.51 -4.89 -4.54
N GLU A 255 17.91 -5.07 -3.40
CA GLU A 255 16.62 -5.74 -3.22
C GLU A 255 15.43 -4.98 -3.82
N TYR A 256 15.58 -3.68 -4.12
CA TYR A 256 14.55 -2.82 -4.73
C TYR A 256 14.85 -2.43 -6.18
N ALA A 257 15.87 -3.03 -6.81
CA ALA A 257 16.29 -2.69 -8.17
C ALA A 257 15.15 -2.83 -9.20
N ASP A 258 14.25 -3.80 -9.00
CA ASP A 258 13.15 -4.07 -9.94
C ASP A 258 12.00 -3.04 -9.84
N ILE A 259 11.91 -2.27 -8.75
CA ILE A 259 10.84 -1.29 -8.55
C ILE A 259 11.28 0.16 -8.78
N VAL A 260 12.58 0.44 -8.77
CA VAL A 260 13.12 1.81 -8.75
C VAL A 260 12.63 2.69 -9.91
N ASN A 261 12.45 2.11 -11.11
CA ASN A 261 12.03 2.84 -12.30
C ASN A 261 10.57 3.29 -12.29
N ASN A 262 9.75 2.70 -11.40
CA ASN A 262 8.33 3.00 -11.30
C ASN A 262 8.00 3.80 -10.01
N LEU A 263 9.02 4.20 -9.24
CA LEU A 263 8.87 5.08 -8.09
C LEU A 263 8.68 6.52 -8.57
N LEU A 264 7.48 7.07 -8.42
CA LEU A 264 7.08 8.36 -8.99
C LEU A 264 7.90 9.53 -8.44
N PHE A 265 8.24 9.50 -7.16
CA PHE A 265 9.02 10.58 -6.53
C PHE A 265 10.47 10.64 -7.00
N LEU A 266 11.02 9.59 -7.60
CA LEU A 266 12.36 9.60 -8.19
C LEU A 266 12.34 10.16 -9.61
N SER A 267 11.31 9.85 -10.41
CA SER A 267 11.17 10.35 -11.78
C SER A 267 10.98 11.87 -11.83
N GLU A 268 10.26 12.44 -10.86
CA GLU A 268 10.07 13.89 -10.76
C GLU A 268 11.36 14.66 -10.43
N THR A 269 12.28 14.03 -9.69
CA THR A 269 13.57 14.67 -9.36
C THR A 269 14.54 14.70 -10.54
N GLU A 270 14.47 13.74 -11.47
CA GLU A 270 15.27 13.75 -12.71
C GLU A 270 14.78 14.80 -13.71
N GLU A 271 13.46 15.03 -13.83
CA GLU A 271 12.90 16.07 -14.69
C GLU A 271 13.15 17.49 -14.15
N ALA A 272 13.30 17.66 -12.84
CA ALA A 272 13.57 18.92 -12.20
C ALA A 272 15.06 19.33 -12.19
N ALA A 273 15.98 18.44 -12.58
CA ALA A 273 17.39 18.76 -12.70
C ALA A 273 17.62 19.66 -13.94
N PRO A 274 18.14 20.91 -13.79
CA PRO A 274 18.37 21.79 -14.94
C PRO A 274 19.41 21.12 -15.85
N GLU A 275 19.12 21.05 -17.16
CA GLU A 275 20.11 20.69 -18.18
C GLU A 275 21.35 21.57 -17.98
N ALA A 276 22.40 20.97 -17.43
CA ALA A 276 23.67 21.65 -17.24
C ALA A 276 24.23 22.01 -18.62
N GLU A 277 24.27 23.33 -18.88
CA GLU A 277 24.79 23.97 -20.07
C GLU A 277 26.07 23.30 -20.59
N THR A 278 25.97 22.61 -21.69
CA THR A 278 27.08 22.34 -22.60
C THR A 278 27.25 23.52 -23.56
N GLU A 279 27.59 24.71 -23.00
CA GLU A 279 28.15 25.82 -23.77
C GLU A 279 29.53 26.18 -23.22
N ALA A 280 30.56 25.52 -23.68
CA ALA A 280 31.93 26.09 -23.76
C ALA A 280 32.83 25.14 -24.57
N GLU A 281 32.83 25.27 -25.89
CA GLU A 281 34.08 25.24 -26.68
C GLU A 281 33.82 25.40 -28.17
N ALA A 282 33.60 26.66 -28.55
CA ALA A 282 33.77 27.05 -29.95
C ALA A 282 34.24 28.51 -30.02
N ALA A 283 35.47 28.80 -29.51
CA ALA A 283 36.23 30.01 -29.88
C ALA A 283 37.67 29.87 -29.42
N ALA A 284 38.55 29.30 -30.26
CA ALA A 284 39.96 29.65 -30.38
C ALA A 284 40.51 29.07 -31.70
#